data_a0b1ce40f9c5aa59d725acfafeec9d5b
#
_entry.id   a0b1ce40f9c5aa59d725acfafeec9d5b
#
_cell.length_a   1.000
_cell.length_b   1.000
_cell.length_c   1.000
_cell.angle_alpha   90.00
_cell.angle_beta   90.00
_cell.angle_gamma   90.00
#
_symmetry.space_group_name_H-M   'P 1'
#
loop_
_entity.id
_entity.type
_entity.pdbx_description
1 polymer ?
#
loop_
_entity_poly.entity_id
_entity_poly.type
_entity_poly.pdbx_seq_one_letter_code
_entity_poly.pdbx_strand_id
1 'polypeptide(L)'
;MAEARQEFPIEQQLRKDVREAQRARDQVRLDTLRMALGAIHNLEVARTDRKNAEYGKALTEADCLRVVEQEVKKRQQAIPLYEQGGRTELAEKERQEMNILQAYLQGSQLSDDEVRAIVANLVAQHGDEFRRIMPLTVKETKGRAEGARVQRIVKEMTR
;
A
#
# COMPACT_ATOMS: atom_id res chain seq x y z
N MET A 1 -16.05 -21.55 -17.18
CA MET A 1 -16.02 -20.67 -15.97
C MET A 1 -14.58 -20.35 -15.66
N ALA A 2 -14.25 -19.08 -15.54
CA ALA A 2 -12.94 -18.71 -15.04
C ALA A 2 -12.85 -19.14 -13.56
N GLU A 3 -11.86 -19.96 -13.23
CA GLU A 3 -11.58 -20.25 -11.83
C GLU A 3 -11.26 -18.93 -11.10
N ALA A 4 -11.89 -18.73 -9.93
CA ALA A 4 -11.54 -17.60 -9.10
C ALA A 4 -10.05 -17.69 -8.74
N ARG A 5 -9.28 -16.63 -8.98
CA ARG A 5 -7.88 -16.60 -8.59
C ARG A 5 -7.73 -16.80 -7.07
N GLN A 6 -6.62 -17.35 -6.69
CA GLN A 6 -6.28 -17.44 -5.27
C GLN A 6 -6.08 -16.03 -4.70
N GLU A 7 -6.68 -15.77 -3.55
CA GLU A 7 -6.50 -14.49 -2.84
C GLU A 7 -5.08 -14.36 -2.30
N PHE A 8 -4.55 -13.15 -2.37
CA PHE A 8 -3.25 -12.82 -1.78
C PHE A 8 -3.30 -12.79 -0.25
N PRO A 9 -2.16 -12.94 0.43
CA PRO A 9 -2.12 -12.91 1.91
C PRO A 9 -2.81 -11.69 2.53
N ILE A 10 -2.64 -10.50 1.95
CA ILE A 10 -3.31 -9.29 2.45
C ILE A 10 -4.84 -9.38 2.32
N GLU A 11 -5.35 -9.92 1.22
CA GLU A 11 -6.81 -10.10 1.06
C GLU A 11 -7.37 -11.11 2.05
N GLN A 12 -6.67 -12.21 2.27
CA GLN A 12 -7.02 -13.23 3.25
C GLN A 12 -7.07 -12.63 4.66
N GLN A 13 -6.08 -11.80 5.01
CA GLN A 13 -6.04 -11.13 6.31
C GLN A 13 -7.18 -10.12 6.45
N LEU A 14 -7.43 -9.30 5.44
CA LEU A 14 -8.55 -8.36 5.43
C LEU A 14 -9.89 -9.07 5.62
N ARG A 15 -10.12 -10.20 4.95
CA ARG A 15 -11.36 -10.96 5.08
C ARG A 15 -11.51 -11.60 6.46
N LYS A 16 -10.43 -12.11 7.02
CA LYS A 16 -10.41 -12.64 8.38
C LYS A 16 -10.79 -11.55 9.38
N ASP A 17 -10.18 -10.37 9.24
CA ASP A 17 -10.42 -9.25 10.14
C ASP A 17 -11.82 -8.65 9.97
N VAL A 18 -12.40 -8.69 8.77
CA VAL A 18 -13.83 -8.38 8.54
C VAL A 18 -14.73 -9.27 9.39
N ARG A 19 -14.46 -10.57 9.39
CA ARG A 19 -15.26 -11.52 10.20
C ARG A 19 -15.09 -11.25 11.69
N GLU A 20 -13.89 -10.94 12.15
CA GLU A 20 -13.63 -10.58 13.55
C GLU A 20 -14.32 -9.27 13.94
N ALA A 21 -14.22 -8.22 13.12
CA ALA A 21 -14.90 -6.96 13.35
C ALA A 21 -16.42 -7.12 13.41
N GLN A 22 -16.97 -7.96 12.56
CA GLN A 22 -18.41 -8.28 12.56
C GLN A 22 -18.83 -8.97 13.86
N ARG A 23 -18.06 -9.94 14.33
CA ARG A 23 -18.32 -10.63 15.60
C ARG A 23 -18.21 -9.67 16.79
N ALA A 24 -17.21 -8.79 16.77
CA ALA A 24 -16.98 -7.79 17.81
C ALA A 24 -17.97 -6.61 17.74
N ARG A 25 -18.79 -6.54 16.70
CA ARG A 25 -19.70 -5.41 16.42
C ARG A 25 -18.95 -4.06 16.32
N ASP A 26 -17.70 -4.12 15.85
CA ASP A 26 -16.88 -2.94 15.58
C ASP A 26 -17.21 -2.40 14.18
N GLN A 27 -18.21 -1.52 14.13
CA GLN A 27 -18.77 -1.04 12.87
C GLN A 27 -17.76 -0.20 12.07
N VAL A 28 -16.99 0.65 12.72
CA VAL A 28 -15.98 1.49 12.05
C VAL A 28 -14.93 0.62 11.37
N ARG A 29 -14.41 -0.36 12.09
CA ARG A 29 -13.43 -1.31 11.56
C ARG A 29 -14.02 -2.15 10.42
N LEU A 30 -15.23 -2.66 10.61
CA LEU A 30 -15.93 -3.46 9.61
C LEU A 30 -16.11 -2.70 8.29
N ASP A 31 -16.62 -1.49 8.34
CA ASP A 31 -16.87 -0.66 7.15
C ASP A 31 -15.56 -0.28 6.46
N THR A 32 -14.54 0.08 7.23
CA THR A 32 -13.21 0.43 6.70
C THR A 32 -12.58 -0.74 5.94
N LEU A 33 -12.60 -1.93 6.51
CA LEU A 33 -12.03 -3.13 5.89
C LEU A 33 -12.81 -3.57 4.65
N ARG A 34 -14.14 -3.44 4.68
CA ARG A 34 -14.99 -3.71 3.50
C ARG A 34 -14.71 -2.72 2.37
N MET A 35 -14.49 -1.46 2.68
CA MET A 35 -14.11 -0.45 1.68
C MET A 35 -12.77 -0.79 1.03
N ALA A 36 -11.78 -1.22 1.80
CA ALA A 36 -10.48 -1.63 1.27
C ALA A 36 -10.59 -2.84 0.34
N LEU A 37 -11.34 -3.86 0.74
CA LEU A 37 -11.61 -5.03 -0.12
C LEU A 37 -12.35 -4.63 -1.40
N GLY A 38 -13.35 -3.74 -1.29
CA GLY A 38 -14.08 -3.21 -2.43
C GLY A 38 -13.17 -2.45 -3.40
N ALA A 39 -12.22 -1.66 -2.89
CA ALA A 39 -11.26 -0.94 -3.71
C ALA A 39 -10.31 -1.89 -4.47
N ILE A 40 -9.87 -2.98 -3.84
CA ILE A 40 -9.08 -4.03 -4.49
C ILE A 40 -9.91 -4.69 -5.60
N HIS A 41 -11.14 -5.06 -5.32
CA HIS A 41 -12.06 -5.64 -6.30
C HIS A 41 -12.30 -4.69 -7.48
N ASN A 42 -12.49 -3.41 -7.24
CA ASN A 42 -12.68 -2.41 -8.29
C ASN A 42 -11.46 -2.30 -9.21
N LEU A 43 -10.24 -2.40 -8.67
CA LEU A 43 -9.02 -2.45 -9.49
C LEU A 43 -9.02 -3.68 -10.40
N GLU A 44 -9.37 -4.83 -9.86
CA GLU A 44 -9.46 -6.07 -10.64
C GLU A 44 -10.48 -5.97 -11.77
N VAL A 45 -11.67 -5.45 -11.46
CA VAL A 45 -12.74 -5.22 -12.45
C VAL A 45 -12.30 -4.21 -13.51
N ALA A 46 -11.63 -3.12 -13.12
CA ALA A 46 -11.16 -2.10 -14.06
C ALA A 46 -10.21 -2.68 -15.12
N ARG A 47 -9.41 -3.68 -14.77
CA ARG A 47 -8.50 -4.37 -15.69
C ARG A 47 -9.21 -5.31 -16.68
N THR A 48 -10.50 -5.51 -16.54
CA THR A 48 -11.33 -6.22 -17.54
C THR A 48 -11.87 -5.29 -18.63
N ASP A 49 -11.77 -3.99 -18.45
CA ASP A 49 -12.17 -3.00 -19.46
C ASP A 49 -11.07 -2.81 -20.50
N ARG A 50 -11.39 -3.07 -21.77
CA ARG A 50 -10.46 -2.91 -22.90
C ARG A 50 -9.92 -1.48 -23.06
N LYS A 51 -10.59 -0.49 -22.53
CA LYS A 51 -10.15 0.92 -22.55
C LYS A 51 -9.14 1.25 -21.45
N ASN A 52 -9.00 0.38 -20.47
CA ASN A 52 -8.04 0.56 -19.39
C ASN A 52 -6.61 0.31 -19.89
N ALA A 53 -5.67 1.20 -19.54
CA ALA A 53 -4.26 1.05 -19.91
C ALA A 53 -3.62 -0.25 -19.38
N GLU A 54 -4.17 -0.80 -18.28
CA GLU A 54 -3.72 -2.06 -17.68
C GLU A 54 -4.62 -3.24 -18.01
N TYR A 55 -5.40 -3.13 -19.10
CA TYR A 55 -6.28 -4.21 -19.54
C TYR A 55 -5.55 -5.56 -19.62
N GLY A 56 -6.16 -6.57 -19.03
CA GLY A 56 -5.65 -7.94 -19.05
C GLY A 56 -4.47 -8.22 -18.13
N LYS A 57 -3.92 -7.22 -17.44
CA LYS A 57 -2.88 -7.45 -16.43
C LYS A 57 -3.44 -8.18 -15.22
N ALA A 58 -2.77 -9.27 -14.82
CA ALA A 58 -3.11 -9.97 -13.60
C ALA A 58 -2.87 -9.07 -12.36
N LEU A 59 -3.78 -9.15 -11.39
CA LEU A 59 -3.60 -8.50 -10.10
C LEU A 59 -2.44 -9.15 -9.35
N THR A 60 -1.63 -8.34 -8.66
CA THR A 60 -0.53 -8.79 -7.81
C THR A 60 -0.75 -8.37 -6.36
N GLU A 61 -0.05 -8.99 -5.41
CA GLU A 61 -0.09 -8.57 -4.02
C GLU A 61 0.40 -7.12 -3.85
N ALA A 62 1.42 -6.71 -4.60
CA ALA A 62 1.90 -5.33 -4.62
C ALA A 62 0.81 -4.34 -5.06
N ASP A 63 -0.05 -4.72 -5.99
CA ASP A 63 -1.21 -3.94 -6.38
C ASP A 63 -2.20 -3.77 -5.24
N CYS A 64 -2.48 -4.84 -4.50
CA CYS A 64 -3.37 -4.81 -3.34
C CYS A 64 -2.83 -3.90 -2.23
N LEU A 65 -1.54 -3.99 -1.93
CA LEU A 65 -0.87 -3.11 -0.96
C LEU A 65 -0.94 -1.64 -1.39
N ARG A 66 -0.74 -1.38 -2.68
CA ARG A 66 -0.84 -0.02 -3.24
C ARG A 66 -2.24 0.55 -3.12
N VAL A 67 -3.28 -0.27 -3.32
CA VAL A 67 -4.67 0.14 -3.11
C VAL A 67 -4.90 0.56 -1.66
N VAL A 68 -4.44 -0.24 -0.70
CA VAL A 68 -4.54 0.10 0.74
C VAL A 68 -3.77 1.40 1.04
N GLU A 69 -2.59 1.57 0.49
CA GLU A 69 -1.80 2.81 0.62
C GLU A 69 -2.55 4.03 0.07
N GLN A 70 -3.20 3.90 -1.08
CA GLN A 70 -4.03 4.97 -1.65
C GLN A 70 -5.23 5.31 -0.77
N GLU A 71 -5.86 4.32 -0.16
CA GLU A 71 -6.94 4.54 0.80
C GLU A 71 -6.46 5.28 2.06
N VAL A 72 -5.26 5.01 2.53
CA VAL A 72 -4.62 5.78 3.61
C VAL A 72 -4.38 7.23 3.17
N LYS A 73 -3.82 7.45 2.00
CA LYS A 73 -3.55 8.80 1.47
C LYS A 73 -4.80 9.65 1.31
N LYS A 74 -5.90 9.06 0.84
CA LYS A 74 -7.19 9.76 0.74
C LYS A 74 -7.63 10.31 2.10
N ARG A 75 -7.49 9.51 3.15
CA ARG A 75 -7.84 9.93 4.51
C ARG A 75 -6.89 10.98 5.07
N GLN A 76 -5.60 10.85 4.82
CA GLN A 76 -4.61 11.88 5.18
C GLN A 76 -4.94 13.23 4.55
N GLN A 77 -5.42 13.26 3.32
CA GLN A 77 -5.81 14.48 2.62
C GLN A 77 -7.16 15.04 3.10
N ALA A 78 -8.09 14.19 3.50
CA ALA A 78 -9.40 14.58 3.99
C ALA A 78 -9.35 15.21 5.40
N ILE A 79 -8.49 14.71 6.27
CA ILE A 79 -8.39 15.15 7.68
C ILE A 79 -8.24 16.68 7.80
N PRO A 80 -7.23 17.33 7.18
CA PRO A 80 -7.05 18.77 7.31
C PRO A 80 -8.22 19.57 6.73
N LEU A 81 -8.88 19.06 5.68
CA LEU A 81 -10.05 19.71 5.10
C LEU A 81 -11.24 19.72 6.06
N TYR A 82 -11.48 18.61 6.75
CA TYR A 82 -12.52 18.55 7.78
C TYR A 82 -12.20 19.43 8.98
N GLU A 83 -10.94 19.47 9.41
CA GLU A 83 -10.49 20.35 10.50
C GLU A 83 -10.68 21.83 10.18
N GLN A 84 -10.30 22.25 8.97
CA GLN A 84 -10.50 23.62 8.49
C GLN A 84 -11.98 24.02 8.41
N GLY A 85 -12.85 23.05 8.08
CA GLY A 85 -14.29 23.25 8.04
C GLY A 85 -14.98 23.15 9.39
N GLY A 86 -14.25 22.97 10.49
CA GLY A 86 -14.79 22.81 11.85
C GLY A 86 -15.49 21.48 12.09
N ARG A 87 -15.31 20.51 11.18
CA ARG A 87 -15.93 19.18 11.27
C ARG A 87 -15.01 18.18 11.95
N THR A 88 -14.74 18.42 13.24
CA THR A 88 -13.78 17.63 14.04
C THR A 88 -14.16 16.17 14.17
N GLU A 89 -15.46 15.84 14.25
CA GLU A 89 -15.95 14.45 14.33
C GLU A 89 -15.65 13.66 13.03
N LEU A 90 -15.79 14.30 11.88
CA LEU A 90 -15.45 13.68 10.60
C LEU A 90 -13.93 13.49 10.44
N ALA A 91 -13.13 14.48 10.89
CA ALA A 91 -11.68 14.37 10.91
C ALA A 91 -11.23 13.20 11.80
N GLU A 92 -11.82 13.04 12.96
CA GLU A 92 -11.51 11.94 13.88
C GLU A 92 -11.88 10.57 13.30
N LYS A 93 -13.02 10.47 12.63
CA LYS A 93 -13.43 9.26 11.92
C LYS A 93 -12.41 8.88 10.85
N GLU A 94 -11.96 9.85 10.04
CA GLU A 94 -10.93 9.63 9.04
C GLU A 94 -9.60 9.14 9.67
N ARG A 95 -9.21 9.69 10.83
CA ARG A 95 -8.03 9.22 11.56
C ARG A 95 -8.15 7.77 12.02
N GLN A 96 -9.30 7.39 12.56
CA GLN A 96 -9.55 6.02 13.00
C GLN A 96 -9.47 5.06 11.82
N GLU A 97 -10.11 5.38 10.71
CA GLU A 97 -10.06 4.58 9.48
C GLU A 97 -8.63 4.48 8.92
N MET A 98 -7.91 5.59 8.90
CA MET A 98 -6.51 5.63 8.49
C MET A 98 -5.63 4.71 9.34
N ASN A 99 -5.76 4.77 10.66
CA ASN A 99 -4.99 3.93 11.59
C ASN A 99 -5.28 2.44 11.38
N ILE A 100 -6.53 2.07 11.15
CA ILE A 100 -6.92 0.69 10.85
C ILE A 100 -6.17 0.19 9.59
N LEU A 101 -6.15 0.98 8.54
CA LEU A 101 -5.51 0.61 7.28
C LEU A 101 -3.99 0.62 7.34
N GLN A 102 -3.39 1.56 8.05
CA GLN A 102 -1.92 1.64 8.22
C GLN A 102 -1.34 0.38 8.87
N ALA A 103 -2.09 -0.29 9.74
CA ALA A 103 -1.64 -1.53 10.37
C ALA A 103 -1.33 -2.63 9.35
N TYR A 104 -2.03 -2.66 8.21
CA TYR A 104 -1.77 -3.62 7.13
C TYR A 104 -0.51 -3.31 6.33
N LEU A 105 -0.07 -2.06 6.33
CA LEU A 105 1.12 -1.62 5.60
C LEU A 105 2.40 -1.81 6.41
N GLN A 106 2.34 -1.82 7.74
CA GLN A 106 3.51 -1.97 8.62
C GLN A 106 4.28 -3.27 8.35
N GLY A 107 3.59 -4.37 8.17
CA GLY A 107 4.19 -5.66 7.85
C GLY A 107 4.77 -5.77 6.44
N SER A 108 4.40 -4.87 5.54
CA SER A 108 4.90 -4.81 4.16
C SER A 108 6.05 -3.82 3.98
N GLN A 109 6.33 -2.98 4.98
CA GLN A 109 7.43 -2.02 4.93
C GLN A 109 8.77 -2.73 5.09
N LEU A 110 9.70 -2.40 4.20
CA LEU A 110 11.07 -2.89 4.29
C LEU A 110 11.80 -2.21 5.44
N SER A 111 12.57 -2.98 6.20
CA SER A 111 13.52 -2.45 7.17
C SER A 111 14.70 -1.77 6.46
N ASP A 112 15.48 -0.98 7.19
CA ASP A 112 16.70 -0.38 6.65
C ASP A 112 17.70 -1.45 6.16
N ASP A 113 17.81 -2.57 6.88
CA ASP A 113 18.69 -3.68 6.49
C ASP A 113 18.21 -4.37 5.21
N GLU A 114 16.90 -4.53 5.04
CA GLU A 114 16.32 -5.07 3.80
C GLU A 114 16.56 -4.12 2.62
N VAL A 115 16.41 -2.81 2.81
CA VAL A 115 16.73 -1.81 1.80
C VAL A 115 18.21 -1.85 1.45
N ARG A 116 19.11 -1.93 2.45
CA ARG A 116 20.57 -2.08 2.22
C ARG A 116 20.90 -3.34 1.44
N ALA A 117 20.25 -4.45 1.71
CA ALA A 117 20.44 -5.69 0.96
C ALA A 117 20.05 -5.54 -0.53
N ILE A 118 18.94 -4.87 -0.80
CA ILE A 118 18.51 -4.54 -2.18
C ILE A 118 19.56 -3.66 -2.87
N VAL A 119 20.00 -2.59 -2.21
CA VAL A 119 21.02 -1.66 -2.75
C VAL A 119 22.32 -2.39 -3.02
N ALA A 120 22.81 -3.22 -2.08
CA ALA A 120 24.04 -4.00 -2.24
C ALA A 120 23.98 -4.91 -3.48
N ASN A 121 22.83 -5.58 -3.69
CA ASN A 121 22.62 -6.43 -4.86
C ASN A 121 22.65 -5.63 -6.17
N LEU A 122 21.99 -4.45 -6.18
CA LEU A 122 21.97 -3.57 -7.36
C LEU A 122 23.36 -2.99 -7.65
N VAL A 123 24.11 -2.61 -6.62
CA VAL A 123 25.51 -2.15 -6.75
C VAL A 123 26.40 -3.25 -7.35
N ALA A 124 26.26 -4.48 -6.88
CA ALA A 124 27.02 -5.63 -7.42
C ALA A 124 26.74 -5.86 -8.91
N GLN A 125 25.51 -5.59 -9.38
CA GLN A 125 25.11 -5.81 -10.77
C GLN A 125 25.37 -4.61 -11.69
N HIS A 126 25.29 -3.39 -11.18
CA HIS A 126 25.25 -2.17 -11.99
C HIS A 126 26.33 -1.13 -11.66
N GLY A 127 27.17 -1.38 -10.67
CA GLY A 127 28.15 -0.41 -10.18
C GLY A 127 27.59 0.52 -9.09
N ASP A 128 28.45 1.36 -8.51
CA ASP A 128 28.17 2.14 -7.30
C ASP A 128 27.85 3.62 -7.54
N GLU A 129 27.39 3.97 -8.74
CA GLU A 129 26.99 5.34 -9.07
C GLU A 129 25.55 5.65 -8.57
N PHE A 130 25.41 6.67 -7.73
CA PHE A 130 24.13 7.10 -7.18
C PHE A 130 23.05 7.28 -8.23
N ARG A 131 23.37 8.00 -9.32
CA ARG A 131 22.42 8.30 -10.41
C ARG A 131 21.88 7.05 -11.10
N ARG A 132 22.64 5.97 -11.07
CA ARG A 132 22.28 4.69 -11.65
C ARG A 132 21.48 3.82 -10.68
N ILE A 133 21.93 3.78 -9.44
CA ILE A 133 21.33 2.90 -8.40
C ILE A 133 20.03 3.46 -7.85
N MET A 134 19.91 4.77 -7.67
CA MET A 134 18.71 5.36 -7.07
C MET A 134 17.41 5.01 -7.82
N PRO A 135 17.30 5.19 -9.16
CA PRO A 135 16.07 4.81 -9.88
C PRO A 135 15.74 3.31 -9.79
N LEU A 136 16.77 2.45 -9.81
CA LEU A 136 16.58 1.01 -9.68
C LEU A 136 16.09 0.63 -8.28
N THR A 137 16.64 1.26 -7.24
CA THR A 137 16.22 1.04 -5.86
C THR A 137 14.78 1.53 -5.65
N VAL A 138 14.41 2.67 -6.17
CA VAL A 138 13.03 3.18 -6.10
C VAL A 138 12.06 2.19 -6.74
N LYS A 139 12.40 1.62 -7.90
CA LYS A 139 11.59 0.62 -8.58
C LYS A 139 11.40 -0.64 -7.74
N GLU A 140 12.48 -1.15 -7.14
CA GLU A 140 12.47 -2.37 -6.31
C GLU A 140 11.72 -2.18 -4.98
N THR A 141 11.79 -0.97 -4.40
CA THR A 141 11.21 -0.67 -3.08
C THR A 141 9.87 0.05 -3.14
N LYS A 142 9.34 0.27 -4.33
CA LYS A 142 8.11 1.06 -4.55
C LYS A 142 6.95 0.59 -3.67
N GLY A 143 6.41 1.51 -2.86
CA GLY A 143 5.30 1.26 -1.95
C GLY A 143 5.71 0.49 -0.67
N ARG A 144 6.99 0.13 -0.50
CA ARG A 144 7.49 -0.65 0.65
C ARG A 144 8.55 0.07 1.47
N ALA A 145 8.98 1.23 1.06
CA ALA A 145 9.92 2.09 1.79
C ALA A 145 9.67 3.55 1.45
N GLU A 146 9.83 4.42 2.45
CA GLU A 146 9.73 5.87 2.25
C GLU A 146 10.87 6.37 1.38
N GLY A 147 10.54 7.23 0.39
CA GLY A 147 11.51 7.74 -0.58
C GLY A 147 12.72 8.45 0.04
N ALA A 148 12.51 9.27 1.08
CA ALA A 148 13.58 9.96 1.79
C ALA A 148 14.54 8.98 2.48
N ARG A 149 14.01 7.91 3.07
CA ARG A 149 14.80 6.85 3.70
C ARG A 149 15.61 6.05 2.67
N VAL A 150 15.00 5.71 1.55
CA VAL A 150 15.66 5.04 0.43
C VAL A 150 16.81 5.89 -0.10
N GLN A 151 16.57 7.18 -0.33
CA GLN A 151 17.60 8.10 -0.81
C GLN A 151 18.79 8.19 0.16
N ARG A 152 18.53 8.27 1.45
CA ARG A 152 19.59 8.28 2.48
C ARG A 152 20.46 7.04 2.38
N ILE A 153 19.84 5.86 2.36
CA ILE A 153 20.56 4.57 2.30
C ILE A 153 21.35 4.44 1.00
N VAL A 154 20.78 4.82 -0.14
CA VAL A 154 21.49 4.78 -1.42
C VAL A 154 22.70 5.71 -1.39
N LYS A 155 22.58 6.93 -0.83
CA LYS A 155 23.69 7.86 -0.67
C LYS A 155 24.82 7.32 0.21
N GLU A 156 24.48 6.58 1.28
CA GLU A 156 25.45 5.95 2.17
C GLU A 156 26.25 4.85 1.46
N MET A 157 25.67 4.16 0.48
CA MET A 157 26.20 2.97 -0.16
C MET A 157 26.75 3.19 -1.57
N THR A 158 26.65 4.41 -2.11
CA THR A 158 27.05 4.78 -3.49
C THR A 158 27.94 6.00 -3.48
N ARG A 159 28.52 6.30 -4.66
CA ARG A 159 29.37 7.48 -4.89
C ARG A 159 28.62 8.56 -5.66
#